data_e1e048261c73ec3a0521b6b1e86fe2af
#
_entry.id   e1e048261c73ec3a0521b6b1e86fe2af
#
_cell.length_a   1.000
_cell.length_b   1.000
_cell.length_c   1.000
_cell.angle_alpha   90.00
_cell.angle_beta   90.00
_cell.angle_gamma   90.00
#
_symmetry.space_group_name_H-M   'P 1'
#
loop_
_entity.id
_entity.type
_entity.pdbx_description
1 polymer ?
#
loop_
_entity_poly.entity_id
_entity_poly.type
_entity_poly.pdbx_seq_one_letter_code
_entity_poly.pdbx_strand_id
1 'polypeptide(L)'
;MSGKSSSLAYLDPKETFIISCTPKQLSIKGFRKNYKKLSQTKVKNKEGKEVVKIEGNWFYSNDFTKVENIMKIVDTKMPNIKVLVIDDANYLLSQELMSRALEKGYDKHTELAMHYYTLLTDAMNLRDDLVVVFISHIVNDGNDLDPSYKLFTTGKLLDRSVNIDGMFNYLFYAEKLIDSVTNEVSYKFRTHSLGKDTCRSTAGCFEDMYIEPNMKAVIDRINEFENED
;
A
#
# COMPACT_ATOMS: atom_id res chain seq x y z
N MET A 1 11.85 -6.28 11.39
CA MET A 1 10.58 -5.58 11.09
C MET A 1 10.89 -4.10 11.09
N SER A 2 10.26 -3.30 10.24
CA SER A 2 10.51 -1.86 10.12
C SER A 2 9.33 -0.98 10.57
N GLY A 3 8.29 -1.56 11.14
CA GLY A 3 7.11 -0.79 11.59
C GLY A 3 6.01 -0.58 10.55
N LYS A 4 6.22 -0.90 9.26
CA LYS A 4 5.24 -0.68 8.17
C LYS A 4 3.84 -1.24 8.48
N SER A 5 3.71 -2.56 8.56
CA SER A 5 2.39 -3.18 8.79
C SER A 5 1.86 -2.96 10.20
N SER A 6 2.73 -2.74 11.20
CA SER A 6 2.28 -2.41 12.57
C SER A 6 1.66 -1.03 12.69
N SER A 7 2.01 -0.09 11.82
CA SER A 7 1.39 1.26 11.79
C SER A 7 -0.10 1.23 11.47
N LEU A 8 -0.57 0.17 10.81
CA LEU A 8 -1.98 -0.03 10.48
C LEU A 8 -2.85 -0.38 11.71
N ALA A 9 -2.21 -0.73 12.84
CA ALA A 9 -2.94 -1.06 14.08
C ALA A 9 -3.76 0.11 14.64
N TYR A 10 -3.45 1.32 14.24
CA TYR A 10 -4.13 2.55 14.66
C TYR A 10 -5.35 2.91 13.80
N LEU A 11 -5.54 2.27 12.65
CA LEU A 11 -6.69 2.49 11.78
C LEU A 11 -7.96 1.88 12.36
N ASP A 12 -9.12 2.54 12.13
CA ASP A 12 -10.42 1.97 12.51
C ASP A 12 -10.78 0.82 11.54
N PRO A 13 -10.93 -0.42 12.03
CA PRO A 13 -11.29 -1.55 11.19
C PRO A 13 -12.66 -1.43 10.50
N LYS A 14 -13.55 -0.56 10.98
CA LYS A 14 -14.86 -0.33 10.36
C LYS A 14 -14.78 0.53 9.10
N GLU A 15 -13.74 1.34 9.01
CA GLU A 15 -13.48 2.27 7.91
C GLU A 15 -12.27 1.86 7.07
N THR A 16 -11.64 0.73 7.40
CA THR A 16 -10.43 0.25 6.72
C THR A 16 -10.68 -1.08 6.03
N PHE A 17 -10.28 -1.18 4.76
CA PHE A 17 -10.20 -2.41 4.02
C PHE A 17 -8.73 -2.74 3.71
N ILE A 18 -8.30 -3.99 3.94
CA ILE A 18 -6.93 -4.42 3.68
C ILE A 18 -6.90 -5.48 2.58
N ILE A 19 -6.14 -5.24 1.53
CA ILE A 19 -5.74 -6.23 0.53
C ILE A 19 -4.31 -6.67 0.86
N SER A 20 -4.11 -7.93 1.21
CA SER A 20 -2.77 -8.50 1.41
C SER A 20 -2.31 -9.18 0.12
N CYS A 21 -1.15 -8.79 -0.40
CA CYS A 21 -0.56 -9.40 -1.60
C CYS A 21 0.31 -10.62 -1.28
N THR A 22 0.45 -10.97 0.00
CA THR A 22 1.12 -12.18 0.49
C THR A 22 0.19 -13.00 1.37
N PRO A 23 0.36 -14.35 1.46
CA PRO A 23 -0.52 -15.20 2.26
C PRO A 23 -0.34 -15.05 3.77
N LYS A 24 0.67 -14.32 4.23
CA LYS A 24 0.92 -14.08 5.64
C LYS A 24 -0.13 -13.13 6.22
N GLN A 25 -0.57 -13.40 7.43
CA GLN A 25 -1.41 -12.47 8.17
C GLN A 25 -0.58 -11.28 8.66
N LEU A 26 -1.19 -10.09 8.71
CA LEU A 26 -0.55 -8.92 9.28
C LEU A 26 -0.28 -9.12 10.78
N SER A 27 0.91 -8.68 11.21
CA SER A 27 1.33 -8.73 12.62
C SER A 27 0.72 -7.58 13.42
N ILE A 28 -0.60 -7.47 13.42
CA ILE A 28 -1.37 -6.46 14.14
C ILE A 28 -2.12 -7.15 15.28
N LYS A 29 -2.03 -6.61 16.49
CA LYS A 29 -2.78 -7.13 17.64
C LYS A 29 -4.29 -7.10 17.36
N GLY A 30 -4.95 -8.24 17.53
CA GLY A 30 -6.39 -8.37 17.28
C GLY A 30 -6.78 -8.47 15.79
N PHE A 31 -5.85 -8.68 14.87
CA PHE A 31 -6.13 -8.74 13.42
C PHE A 31 -7.31 -9.68 13.10
N ARG A 32 -7.27 -10.94 13.57
CA ARG A 32 -8.34 -11.93 13.31
C ARG A 32 -9.71 -11.54 13.88
N LYS A 33 -9.74 -10.71 14.92
CA LYS A 33 -10.97 -10.21 15.52
C LYS A 33 -11.56 -9.07 14.68
N ASN A 34 -10.72 -8.16 14.22
CA ASN A 34 -11.10 -6.91 13.60
C ASN A 34 -11.24 -6.99 12.07
N TYR A 35 -10.42 -7.84 11.42
CA TYR A 35 -10.41 -7.99 9.98
C TYR A 35 -10.96 -9.36 9.58
N LYS A 36 -12.07 -9.36 8.86
CA LYS A 36 -12.77 -10.56 8.39
C LYS A 36 -12.58 -10.72 6.89
N LYS A 37 -12.39 -11.97 6.49
CA LYS A 37 -12.25 -12.29 5.06
C LYS A 37 -13.48 -11.83 4.30
N LEU A 38 -13.23 -11.15 3.17
CA LEU A 38 -14.29 -10.72 2.27
C LEU A 38 -15.11 -11.92 1.80
N SER A 39 -16.41 -11.77 1.89
CA SER A 39 -17.39 -12.73 1.36
C SER A 39 -18.49 -12.01 0.59
N GLN A 40 -19.00 -12.65 -0.44
CA GLN A 40 -20.13 -12.17 -1.24
C GLN A 40 -21.20 -13.25 -1.22
N THR A 41 -22.38 -12.90 -0.74
CA THR A 41 -23.53 -13.81 -0.66
C THR A 41 -24.73 -13.22 -1.37
N LYS A 42 -25.44 -14.06 -2.15
CA LYS A 42 -26.72 -13.64 -2.72
C LYS A 42 -27.80 -13.76 -1.64
N VAL A 43 -28.48 -12.67 -1.38
CA VAL A 43 -29.58 -12.59 -0.41
C VAL A 43 -30.79 -11.94 -1.10
N LYS A 44 -32.00 -12.23 -0.62
CA LYS A 44 -33.18 -11.50 -1.07
C LYS A 44 -33.37 -10.27 -0.22
N ASN A 45 -33.55 -9.11 -0.84
CA ASN A 45 -33.91 -7.88 -0.14
C ASN A 45 -35.40 -7.91 0.33
N LYS A 46 -35.84 -6.85 1.00
CA LYS A 46 -37.21 -6.74 1.52
C LYS A 46 -38.30 -6.82 0.41
N GLU A 47 -37.92 -6.56 -0.84
CA GLU A 47 -38.78 -6.62 -2.03
C GLU A 47 -38.70 -7.96 -2.75
N GLY A 48 -37.97 -8.95 -2.21
CA GLY A 48 -37.78 -10.28 -2.81
C GLY A 48 -36.75 -10.33 -3.95
N LYS A 49 -36.11 -9.24 -4.31
CA LYS A 49 -35.07 -9.19 -5.37
C LYS A 49 -33.74 -9.73 -4.83
N GLU A 50 -33.04 -10.51 -5.67
CA GLU A 50 -31.68 -10.94 -5.36
C GLU A 50 -30.73 -9.75 -5.35
N VAL A 51 -29.99 -9.60 -4.25
CA VAL A 51 -28.92 -8.62 -4.09
C VAL A 51 -27.68 -9.31 -3.57
N VAL A 52 -26.51 -8.80 -3.94
CA VAL A 52 -25.24 -9.29 -3.40
C VAL A 52 -24.92 -8.54 -2.11
N LYS A 53 -24.91 -9.27 -1.01
CA LYS A 53 -24.42 -8.78 0.27
C LYS A 53 -22.91 -8.98 0.31
N ILE A 54 -22.18 -7.89 0.61
CA ILE A 54 -20.73 -7.88 0.75
C ILE A 54 -20.41 -7.71 2.24
N GLU A 55 -19.62 -8.62 2.78
CA GLU A 55 -19.20 -8.59 4.19
C GLU A 55 -17.71 -8.87 4.30
N GLY A 56 -17.10 -8.31 5.35
CA GLY A 56 -15.66 -8.42 5.57
C GLY A 56 -14.89 -7.20 5.06
N ASN A 57 -13.67 -7.09 5.53
CA ASN A 57 -12.79 -5.94 5.30
C ASN A 57 -11.33 -6.35 5.11
N TRP A 58 -11.12 -7.61 4.74
CA TRP A 58 -9.81 -8.16 4.41
C TRP A 58 -9.91 -9.14 3.22
N PHE A 59 -8.96 -9.03 2.32
CA PHE A 59 -8.84 -9.90 1.15
C PHE A 59 -7.39 -10.28 0.92
N TYR A 60 -7.12 -11.49 0.47
CA TYR A 60 -5.81 -11.92 0.02
C TYR A 60 -5.85 -12.26 -1.47
N SER A 61 -4.94 -11.70 -2.22
CA SER A 61 -4.66 -12.11 -3.59
C SER A 61 -3.26 -11.68 -4.02
N ASN A 62 -2.63 -12.53 -4.82
CA ASN A 62 -1.38 -12.26 -5.54
C ASN A 62 -1.63 -12.05 -7.06
N ASP A 63 -2.84 -11.76 -7.45
CA ASP A 63 -3.31 -11.62 -8.82
C ASP A 63 -3.81 -10.19 -9.02
N PHE A 64 -3.20 -9.46 -9.96
CA PHE A 64 -3.51 -8.05 -10.24
C PHE A 64 -4.99 -7.84 -10.54
N THR A 65 -5.57 -8.65 -11.43
CA THR A 65 -6.99 -8.51 -11.83
C THR A 65 -7.94 -8.67 -10.65
N LYS A 66 -7.62 -9.57 -9.71
CA LYS A 66 -8.42 -9.74 -8.50
C LYS A 66 -8.28 -8.55 -7.56
N VAL A 67 -7.07 -8.00 -7.42
CA VAL A 67 -6.81 -6.81 -6.60
C VAL A 67 -7.59 -5.63 -7.15
N GLU A 68 -7.48 -5.34 -8.46
CA GLU A 68 -8.23 -4.28 -9.14
C GLU A 68 -9.75 -4.43 -8.98
N ASN A 69 -10.27 -5.65 -9.14
CA ASN A 69 -11.69 -5.91 -8.94
C ASN A 69 -12.15 -5.62 -7.50
N ILE A 70 -11.32 -5.94 -6.50
CA ILE A 70 -11.64 -5.63 -5.11
C ILE A 70 -11.55 -4.13 -4.85
N MET A 71 -10.58 -3.42 -5.41
CA MET A 71 -10.50 -1.96 -5.34
C MET A 71 -11.80 -1.33 -5.86
N LYS A 72 -12.29 -1.76 -7.04
CA LYS A 72 -13.56 -1.30 -7.63
C LYS A 72 -14.78 -1.64 -6.76
N ILE A 73 -14.78 -2.79 -6.08
CA ILE A 73 -15.85 -3.15 -5.13
C ILE A 73 -15.81 -2.23 -3.91
N VAL A 74 -14.65 -1.99 -3.33
CA VAL A 74 -14.49 -1.07 -2.19
C VAL A 74 -14.95 0.34 -2.57
N ASP A 75 -14.53 0.82 -3.72
CA ASP A 75 -14.90 2.12 -4.25
C ASP A 75 -16.42 2.29 -4.42
N THR A 76 -17.05 1.35 -5.13
CA THR A 76 -18.44 1.52 -5.58
C THR A 76 -19.49 0.97 -4.61
N LYS A 77 -19.14 0.03 -3.73
CA LYS A 77 -20.10 -0.73 -2.91
C LYS A 77 -19.84 -0.68 -1.41
N MET A 78 -18.73 -0.07 -0.97
CA MET A 78 -18.37 0.02 0.44
C MET A 78 -18.11 1.48 0.86
N PRO A 79 -19.11 2.37 0.85
CA PRO A 79 -18.93 3.80 1.10
C PRO A 79 -18.49 4.12 2.54
N ASN A 80 -18.64 3.16 3.46
CA ASN A 80 -18.13 3.27 4.82
C ASN A 80 -16.61 3.10 4.92
N ILE A 81 -15.97 2.51 3.92
CA ILE A 81 -14.50 2.37 3.90
C ILE A 81 -13.90 3.70 3.46
N LYS A 82 -13.00 4.24 4.27
CA LYS A 82 -12.27 5.49 4.03
C LYS A 82 -10.78 5.27 3.76
N VAL A 83 -10.28 4.11 4.16
CA VAL A 83 -8.87 3.74 3.95
C VAL A 83 -8.80 2.37 3.29
N LEU A 84 -8.20 2.31 2.11
CA LEU A 84 -7.87 1.08 1.41
C LEU A 84 -6.36 0.84 1.48
N VAL A 85 -5.96 -0.24 2.11
CA VAL A 85 -4.54 -0.61 2.24
C VAL A 85 -4.22 -1.75 1.28
N ILE A 86 -3.16 -1.61 0.49
CA ILE A 86 -2.57 -2.67 -0.34
C ILE A 86 -1.23 -3.03 0.28
N ASP A 87 -1.22 -4.09 1.09
CA ASP A 87 -0.06 -4.50 1.87
C ASP A 87 0.82 -5.46 1.07
N ASP A 88 2.13 -5.21 1.12
CA ASP A 88 3.15 -5.95 0.38
C ASP A 88 2.95 -5.90 -1.16
N ALA A 89 2.52 -4.75 -1.70
CA ALA A 89 2.13 -4.56 -3.10
C ALA A 89 3.19 -4.99 -4.14
N ASN A 90 4.47 -4.83 -3.82
CA ASN A 90 5.57 -5.26 -4.69
C ASN A 90 5.61 -6.78 -4.95
N TYR A 91 4.98 -7.60 -4.08
CA TYR A 91 4.91 -9.04 -4.30
C TYR A 91 3.99 -9.43 -5.45
N LEU A 92 3.07 -8.56 -5.89
CA LEU A 92 2.29 -8.79 -7.12
C LEU A 92 3.22 -8.96 -8.31
N LEU A 93 4.21 -8.06 -8.46
CA LEU A 93 5.24 -8.16 -9.51
C LEU A 93 6.04 -9.46 -9.42
N SER A 94 6.53 -9.78 -8.23
CA SER A 94 7.36 -10.98 -8.02
C SER A 94 6.58 -12.27 -8.27
N GLN A 95 5.33 -12.33 -7.82
CA GLN A 95 4.48 -13.51 -7.99
C GLN A 95 4.07 -13.73 -9.45
N GLU A 96 3.69 -12.68 -10.17
CA GLU A 96 3.38 -12.81 -11.59
C GLU A 96 4.63 -13.22 -12.37
N LEU A 97 5.78 -12.59 -12.13
CA LEU A 97 7.03 -12.97 -12.78
C LEU A 97 7.37 -14.44 -12.55
N MET A 98 7.22 -14.93 -11.31
CA MET A 98 7.50 -16.33 -10.98
C MET A 98 6.48 -17.29 -11.61
N SER A 99 5.21 -16.94 -11.67
CA SER A 99 4.19 -17.77 -12.32
C SER A 99 4.43 -17.93 -13.82
N ARG A 100 5.07 -16.95 -14.43
CA ARG A 100 5.40 -16.89 -15.85
C ARG A 100 6.88 -17.15 -16.17
N ALA A 101 7.64 -17.73 -15.22
CA ALA A 101 9.10 -17.90 -15.34
C ALA A 101 9.51 -18.74 -16.54
N LEU A 102 8.69 -19.71 -16.94
CA LEU A 102 8.95 -20.59 -18.08
C LEU A 102 8.54 -20.01 -19.45
N GLU A 103 7.83 -18.88 -19.47
CA GLU A 103 7.48 -18.19 -20.70
C GLU A 103 8.73 -17.60 -21.35
N LYS A 104 8.91 -17.85 -22.66
CA LYS A 104 10.01 -17.30 -23.45
C LYS A 104 9.64 -15.90 -23.94
N GLY A 105 10.67 -15.08 -24.20
CA GLY A 105 10.50 -13.72 -24.74
C GLY A 105 10.43 -12.64 -23.67
N TYR A 106 10.32 -11.39 -24.15
CA TYR A 106 10.33 -10.19 -23.30
C TYR A 106 8.93 -9.63 -23.01
N ASP A 107 7.92 -10.07 -23.74
CA ASP A 107 6.54 -9.52 -23.66
C ASP A 107 5.96 -9.60 -22.25
N LYS A 108 6.23 -10.69 -21.53
CA LYS A 108 5.82 -10.87 -20.13
C LYS A 108 6.31 -9.74 -19.21
N HIS A 109 7.50 -9.19 -19.45
CA HIS A 109 8.03 -8.08 -18.63
C HIS A 109 7.32 -6.78 -18.94
N THR A 110 6.89 -6.59 -20.20
CA THR A 110 6.07 -5.43 -20.59
C THR A 110 4.66 -5.53 -20.00
N GLU A 111 4.04 -6.68 -20.09
CA GLU A 111 2.71 -6.92 -19.51
C GLU A 111 2.72 -6.75 -17.98
N LEU A 112 3.73 -7.30 -17.31
CA LEU A 112 3.94 -7.13 -15.87
C LEU A 112 4.02 -5.65 -15.48
N ALA A 113 4.81 -4.88 -16.24
CA ALA A 113 4.93 -3.45 -16.03
C ALA A 113 3.61 -2.72 -16.25
N MET A 114 2.87 -3.09 -17.30
CA MET A 114 1.54 -2.54 -17.58
C MET A 114 0.54 -2.83 -16.46
N HIS A 115 0.50 -4.06 -15.96
CA HIS A 115 -0.40 -4.43 -14.87
C HIS A 115 -0.14 -3.60 -13.61
N TYR A 116 1.13 -3.44 -13.22
CA TYR A 116 1.47 -2.65 -12.03
C TYR A 116 1.16 -1.17 -12.22
N TYR A 117 1.48 -0.62 -13.39
CA TYR A 117 1.15 0.76 -13.74
C TYR A 117 -0.37 1.00 -13.74
N THR A 118 -1.14 0.08 -14.32
CA THR A 118 -2.61 0.14 -14.33
C THR A 118 -3.18 0.09 -12.91
N LEU A 119 -2.67 -0.80 -12.06
CA LEU A 119 -3.08 -0.87 -10.65
C LEU A 119 -2.91 0.48 -9.94
N LEU A 120 -1.76 1.15 -10.15
CA LEU A 120 -1.50 2.45 -9.53
C LEU A 120 -2.40 3.55 -10.10
N THR A 121 -2.59 3.59 -11.41
CA THR A 121 -3.47 4.58 -12.06
C THR A 121 -4.93 4.34 -11.72
N ASP A 122 -5.38 3.10 -11.63
CA ASP A 122 -6.73 2.77 -11.16
C ASP A 122 -6.94 3.24 -9.70
N ALA A 123 -5.92 3.09 -8.84
CA ALA A 123 -5.99 3.57 -7.47
C ALA A 123 -6.15 5.09 -7.36
N MET A 124 -5.52 5.84 -8.26
CA MET A 124 -5.63 7.31 -8.32
C MET A 124 -7.00 7.79 -8.81
N ASN A 125 -7.77 6.94 -9.48
CA ASN A 125 -9.08 7.25 -10.03
C ASN A 125 -10.25 6.76 -9.16
N LEU A 126 -9.98 6.28 -7.93
CA LEU A 126 -11.03 5.94 -6.97
C LEU A 126 -11.65 7.21 -6.41
N ARG A 127 -12.77 7.08 -5.69
CA ARG A 127 -13.48 8.23 -5.12
C ARG A 127 -12.58 9.07 -4.21
N ASP A 128 -12.79 10.37 -4.18
CA ASP A 128 -11.94 11.36 -3.49
C ASP A 128 -11.86 11.17 -1.97
N ASP A 129 -12.89 10.58 -1.35
CA ASP A 129 -12.95 10.33 0.08
C ASP A 129 -12.33 8.97 0.50
N LEU A 130 -11.63 8.30 -0.41
CA LEU A 130 -10.96 7.02 -0.19
C LEU A 130 -9.44 7.17 -0.27
N VAL A 131 -8.78 7.21 0.87
CA VAL A 131 -7.31 7.22 0.94
C VAL A 131 -6.77 5.84 0.59
N VAL A 132 -5.89 5.75 -0.40
CA VAL A 132 -5.24 4.49 -0.79
C VAL A 132 -3.80 4.46 -0.29
N VAL A 133 -3.48 3.45 0.52
CA VAL A 133 -2.14 3.26 1.11
C VAL A 133 -1.48 2.04 0.51
N PHE A 134 -0.36 2.25 -0.20
CA PHE A 134 0.49 1.15 -0.67
C PHE A 134 1.62 0.91 0.32
N ILE A 135 1.79 -0.33 0.76
CA ILE A 135 2.95 -0.77 1.54
C ILE A 135 3.81 -1.63 0.64
N SER A 136 5.07 -1.24 0.50
CA SER A 136 6.04 -1.89 -0.38
C SER A 136 7.41 -2.01 0.29
N HIS A 137 8.27 -2.81 -0.32
CA HIS A 137 9.70 -2.84 0.00
C HIS A 137 10.46 -1.82 -0.84
N ILE A 138 11.60 -1.42 -0.33
CA ILE A 138 12.58 -0.60 -1.06
C ILE A 138 13.77 -1.46 -1.47
N VAL A 139 14.51 -1.01 -2.46
CA VAL A 139 15.76 -1.62 -2.94
C VAL A 139 16.85 -0.55 -2.99
N ASN A 140 18.09 -0.97 -2.73
CA ASN A 140 19.27 -0.16 -3.04
C ASN A 140 19.54 -0.24 -4.55
N ASP A 141 19.38 0.86 -5.26
CA ASP A 141 19.65 1.01 -6.69
C ASP A 141 21.04 1.63 -6.96
N GLY A 142 21.74 2.06 -5.91
CA GLY A 142 23.12 2.51 -5.93
C GLY A 142 24.11 1.35 -5.74
N ASN A 143 25.28 1.69 -5.24
CA ASN A 143 26.32 0.72 -4.86
C ASN A 143 26.61 0.80 -3.36
N ASP A 144 27.47 -0.06 -2.83
CA ASP A 144 27.78 -0.12 -1.40
C ASP A 144 28.45 1.17 -0.85
N LEU A 145 29.15 1.91 -1.72
CA LEU A 145 29.82 3.16 -1.37
C LEU A 145 28.91 4.37 -1.51
N ASP A 146 27.90 4.27 -2.37
CA ASP A 146 26.94 5.34 -2.67
C ASP A 146 25.54 4.74 -2.82
N PRO A 147 24.88 4.36 -1.71
CA PRO A 147 23.57 3.75 -1.72
C PRO A 147 22.50 4.77 -2.13
N SER A 148 21.57 4.33 -2.99
CA SER A 148 20.39 5.09 -3.39
C SER A 148 19.16 4.19 -3.26
N TYR A 149 18.12 4.65 -2.61
CA TYR A 149 16.95 3.82 -2.31
C TYR A 149 15.72 4.28 -3.08
N LYS A 150 15.01 3.31 -3.65
CA LYS A 150 13.73 3.52 -4.33
C LYS A 150 12.77 2.38 -4.05
N LEU A 151 11.51 2.51 -4.46
CA LEU A 151 10.55 1.40 -4.40
C LEU A 151 11.07 0.21 -5.20
N PHE A 152 10.88 -0.98 -4.63
CA PHE A 152 11.19 -2.22 -5.34
C PHE A 152 10.25 -2.40 -6.52
N THR A 153 10.83 -2.49 -7.72
CA THR A 153 10.13 -2.84 -8.95
C THR A 153 10.84 -4.00 -9.64
N THR A 154 10.22 -4.57 -10.66
CA THR A 154 10.79 -5.69 -11.42
C THR A 154 10.73 -5.36 -12.90
N GLY A 155 11.90 -5.41 -13.56
CA GLY A 155 12.04 -5.19 -15.00
C GLY A 155 12.39 -3.75 -15.38
N LYS A 156 13.21 -3.66 -16.43
CA LYS A 156 13.80 -2.38 -16.87
C LYS A 156 12.78 -1.30 -17.23
N LEU A 157 11.57 -1.69 -17.66
CA LEU A 157 10.54 -0.73 -18.05
C LEU A 157 10.06 0.08 -16.85
N LEU A 158 9.73 -0.57 -15.74
CA LEU A 158 9.35 0.11 -14.49
C LEU A 158 10.54 0.83 -13.87
N ASP A 159 11.72 0.21 -13.91
CA ASP A 159 12.92 0.75 -13.26
C ASP A 159 13.45 2.04 -13.91
N ARG A 160 13.31 2.19 -15.23
CA ARG A 160 14.01 3.24 -16.00
C ARG A 160 13.10 4.16 -16.78
N SER A 161 11.93 3.67 -17.20
CA SER A 161 11.05 4.42 -18.11
C SER A 161 9.81 4.97 -17.41
N VAL A 162 9.38 4.34 -16.31
CA VAL A 162 8.23 4.78 -15.53
C VAL A 162 8.70 5.14 -14.12
N ASN A 163 8.60 6.41 -13.77
CA ASN A 163 8.95 6.86 -12.41
C ASN A 163 7.79 6.54 -11.45
N ILE A 164 7.74 5.30 -10.98
CA ILE A 164 6.69 4.83 -10.05
C ILE A 164 6.67 5.66 -8.75
N ASP A 165 7.85 5.98 -8.21
CA ASP A 165 7.94 6.79 -6.99
C ASP A 165 7.32 8.18 -7.18
N GLY A 166 7.43 8.73 -8.42
CA GLY A 166 6.84 9.99 -8.82
C GLY A 166 5.31 10.03 -8.83
N MET A 167 4.66 8.87 -8.82
CA MET A 167 3.20 8.76 -8.79
C MET A 167 2.59 8.98 -7.39
N PHE A 168 3.42 9.07 -6.35
CA PHE A 168 2.95 9.28 -4.97
C PHE A 168 3.27 10.70 -4.50
N ASN A 169 2.30 11.42 -3.95
CA ASN A 169 2.51 12.71 -3.29
C ASN A 169 3.23 12.53 -1.95
N TYR A 170 2.91 11.46 -1.24
CA TYR A 170 3.47 11.09 0.05
C TYR A 170 4.13 9.72 -0.05
N LEU A 171 5.42 9.66 0.23
CA LEU A 171 6.20 8.43 0.21
C LEU A 171 7.11 8.40 1.45
N PHE A 172 6.71 7.66 2.47
CA PHE A 172 7.41 7.58 3.74
C PHE A 172 8.27 6.31 3.82
N TYR A 173 9.45 6.44 4.39
CA TYR A 173 10.31 5.31 4.67
C TYR A 173 10.15 4.87 6.13
N ALA A 174 9.77 3.61 6.33
CA ALA A 174 9.68 3.02 7.64
C ALA A 174 11.08 2.53 8.07
N GLU A 175 11.66 3.18 9.03
CA GLU A 175 13.02 2.95 9.50
C GLU A 175 13.06 2.40 10.93
N LYS A 176 14.07 1.57 11.19
CA LYS A 176 14.46 1.13 12.52
C LYS A 176 15.63 1.98 12.96
N LEU A 177 15.45 2.76 14.01
CA LEU A 177 16.50 3.54 14.63
C LEU A 177 17.00 2.83 15.88
N ILE A 178 18.31 2.86 16.09
CA ILE A 178 18.97 2.31 17.27
C ILE A 178 19.72 3.46 17.94
N ASP A 179 19.35 3.77 19.17
CA ASP A 179 20.09 4.73 19.97
C ASP A 179 21.49 4.17 20.26
N SER A 180 22.52 4.96 19.92
CA SER A 180 23.92 4.52 20.02
C SER A 180 24.44 4.42 21.46
N VAL A 181 23.73 5.01 22.44
CA VAL A 181 24.11 5.02 23.86
C VAL A 181 23.33 3.96 24.63
N THR A 182 22.01 3.94 24.47
CA THR A 182 21.10 3.05 25.22
C THR A 182 20.87 1.71 24.54
N ASN A 183 21.23 1.58 23.25
CA ASN A 183 20.85 0.46 22.38
C ASN A 183 19.33 0.25 22.26
N GLU A 184 18.52 1.23 22.62
CA GLU A 184 17.08 1.17 22.46
C GLU A 184 16.71 1.21 20.98
N VAL A 185 15.74 0.36 20.63
CA VAL A 185 15.23 0.26 19.27
C VAL A 185 13.91 1.00 19.16
N SER A 186 13.84 1.94 18.24
CA SER A 186 12.60 2.61 17.87
C SER A 186 12.29 2.42 16.39
N TYR A 187 11.04 2.56 16.04
CA TYR A 187 10.59 2.54 14.64
C TYR A 187 9.96 3.89 14.33
N LYS A 188 10.33 4.48 13.20
CA LYS A 188 9.84 5.79 12.78
C LYS A 188 9.46 5.77 11.30
N PHE A 189 8.57 6.67 10.91
CA PHE A 189 8.42 7.06 9.53
C PHE A 189 9.27 8.28 9.25
N ARG A 190 10.12 8.19 8.25
CA ARG A 190 10.85 9.32 7.71
C ARG A 190 10.00 10.00 6.65
N THR A 191 9.88 11.32 6.71
CA THR A 191 8.95 12.14 5.92
C THR A 191 9.63 12.87 4.78
N HIS A 192 10.95 13.05 4.85
CA HIS A 192 11.76 13.80 3.88
C HIS A 192 12.96 12.98 3.40
N SER A 193 13.39 13.25 2.16
CA SER A 193 14.59 12.64 1.61
C SER A 193 15.85 13.08 2.33
N LEU A 194 16.82 12.15 2.43
CA LEU A 194 18.20 12.42 2.82
C LEU A 194 19.10 12.69 1.61
N GLY A 195 18.50 12.92 0.43
CA GLY A 195 19.21 13.27 -0.81
C GLY A 195 19.57 12.08 -1.71
N LYS A 196 19.43 10.86 -1.22
CA LYS A 196 19.74 9.62 -1.98
C LYS A 196 18.60 8.60 -1.95
N ASP A 197 17.39 9.10 -1.90
CA ASP A 197 16.17 8.29 -1.86
C ASP A 197 14.96 9.10 -2.35
N THR A 198 13.85 8.42 -2.54
CA THR A 198 12.61 8.97 -3.07
C THR A 198 11.59 9.35 -2.00
N CYS A 199 11.99 9.30 -0.71
CA CYS A 199 11.14 9.72 0.40
C CYS A 199 10.69 11.17 0.23
N ARG A 200 9.39 11.44 0.41
CA ARG A 200 8.83 12.78 0.23
C ARG A 200 7.51 12.96 0.95
N SER A 201 7.22 14.22 1.24
CA SER A 201 5.90 14.73 1.59
C SER A 201 5.69 16.09 0.92
N THR A 202 4.45 16.54 0.85
CA THR A 202 4.13 17.90 0.40
C THR A 202 4.77 18.91 1.33
N ALA A 203 5.37 19.97 0.76
CA ALA A 203 6.06 21.00 1.53
C ALA A 203 5.13 21.63 2.57
N GLY A 204 5.56 21.69 3.82
CA GLY A 204 4.79 22.21 4.95
C GLY A 204 3.81 21.24 5.60
N CYS A 205 3.54 20.08 5.00
CA CYS A 205 2.63 19.09 5.59
C CYS A 205 3.22 18.43 6.84
N PHE A 206 4.50 18.09 6.80
CA PHE A 206 5.25 17.52 7.93
C PHE A 206 6.51 18.36 8.16
N GLU A 207 6.69 18.85 9.39
CA GLU A 207 7.89 19.62 9.77
C GLU A 207 9.01 18.69 10.25
N ASP A 208 8.63 17.64 10.98
CA ASP A 208 9.59 16.70 11.56
C ASP A 208 10.12 15.71 10.51
N MET A 209 11.44 15.49 10.48
CA MET A 209 12.10 14.47 9.66
C MET A 209 11.60 13.05 9.99
N TYR A 210 11.31 12.79 11.27
CA TYR A 210 10.87 11.49 11.77
C TYR A 210 9.62 11.61 12.61
N ILE A 211 8.60 10.85 12.27
CA ILE A 211 7.32 10.79 12.99
C ILE A 211 7.04 9.38 13.49
N GLU A 212 6.08 9.24 14.41
CA GLU A 212 5.65 7.92 14.88
C GLU A 212 5.01 7.11 13.75
N PRO A 213 5.23 5.78 13.69
CA PRO A 213 4.64 4.92 12.67
C PRO A 213 3.16 4.63 12.99
N ASN A 214 2.36 5.68 12.94
CA ASN A 214 0.93 5.68 13.18
C ASN A 214 0.21 6.14 11.92
N MET A 215 -0.32 5.18 11.14
CA MET A 215 -0.93 5.48 9.84
C MET A 215 -2.18 6.36 9.98
N LYS A 216 -2.93 6.23 11.08
CA LYS A 216 -4.08 7.10 11.29
C LYS A 216 -3.65 8.57 11.46
N ALA A 217 -2.67 8.83 12.31
CA ALA A 217 -2.16 10.19 12.52
C ALA A 217 -1.57 10.79 11.23
N VAL A 218 -0.93 9.97 10.40
CA VAL A 218 -0.42 10.38 9.08
C VAL A 218 -1.57 10.83 8.17
N ILE A 219 -2.62 10.00 8.05
CA ILE A 219 -3.78 10.30 7.22
C ILE A 219 -4.53 11.53 7.74
N ASP A 220 -4.73 11.63 9.06
CA ASP A 220 -5.38 12.77 9.68
C ASP A 220 -4.62 14.07 9.36
N ARG A 221 -3.29 14.08 9.51
CA ARG A 221 -2.46 15.26 9.21
C ARG A 221 -2.50 15.65 7.73
N ILE A 222 -2.47 14.67 6.82
CA ILE A 222 -2.61 14.93 5.37
C ILE A 222 -3.97 15.58 5.09
N ASN A 223 -5.05 15.00 5.61
CA ASN A 223 -6.40 15.53 5.41
C ASN A 223 -6.57 16.94 6.01
N GLU A 224 -6.01 17.21 7.19
CA GLU A 224 -5.99 18.54 7.78
C GLU A 224 -5.28 19.53 6.87
N PHE A 225 -4.05 19.18 6.43
CA PHE A 225 -3.22 20.02 5.59
C PHE A 225 -3.88 20.32 4.22
N GLU A 226 -4.52 19.33 3.60
CA GLU A 226 -5.17 19.49 2.31
C GLU A 226 -6.49 20.28 2.39
N ASN A 227 -7.05 20.48 3.59
CA ASN A 227 -8.25 21.30 3.85
C ASN A 227 -7.93 22.62 4.59
N GLU A 228 -6.65 22.94 4.85
CA GLU A 228 -6.22 24.25 5.35
C GLU A 228 -6.41 25.31 4.24
N ASP A 229 -7.00 26.49 4.59
CA ASP A 229 -7.20 27.65 3.69
C ASP A 229 -5.88 28.41 3.39
#